data_e06d99cc03ef59aee3aab5b110439ae4
#
_entry.id   e06d99cc03ef59aee3aab5b110439ae4
#
_cell.length_a   1.000
_cell.length_b   1.000
_cell.length_c   1.000
_cell.angle_alpha   90.00
_cell.angle_beta   90.00
_cell.angle_gamma   90.00
#
_symmetry.space_group_name_H-M   'P 1'
#
loop_
_entity.id
_entity.type
_entity.pdbx_description
1 polymer ?
#
loop_
_entity_poly.entity_id
_entity_poly.type
_entity_poly.pdbx_seq_one_letter_code
_entity_poly.pdbx_strand_id
1 'polypeptide(L)'
;MFTKNKFLKYIVIFMALFTNNSYAKYEKLFFDLNIKDINGKVVNFSKYKNKTILIVNVASKCGFTSQYNDLQELYDNYKSKGLIIIGIPSNQFGGQEPGTESEIKDFCEVNFNITFLMTSKYDVKGENAHPV
;
A
#
# COMPACT_ATOMS: atom_id res chain seq x y z
N MET A 1 -12.54 -40.69 37.32
CA MET A 1 -13.44 -40.15 36.30
C MET A 1 -13.05 -38.68 36.06
N PHE A 2 -12.12 -38.42 35.15
CA PHE A 2 -11.67 -37.07 34.82
C PHE A 2 -12.70 -36.39 33.91
N THR A 3 -13.31 -35.32 34.38
CA THR A 3 -14.40 -34.63 33.70
C THR A 3 -13.90 -33.96 32.41
N LYS A 4 -14.47 -34.36 31.27
CA LYS A 4 -14.23 -33.84 29.93
C LYS A 4 -14.26 -32.27 29.83
N ASN A 5 -14.87 -31.61 30.78
CA ASN A 5 -15.02 -30.14 30.82
C ASN A 5 -13.75 -29.36 31.20
N LYS A 6 -12.80 -29.98 31.93
CA LYS A 6 -11.55 -29.25 32.28
C LYS A 6 -10.59 -29.21 31.10
N PHE A 7 -10.51 -30.31 30.31
CA PHE A 7 -9.62 -30.37 29.15
C PHE A 7 -10.04 -29.38 28.04
N LEU A 8 -11.35 -29.25 27.83
CA LEU A 8 -11.90 -28.30 26.85
C LEU A 8 -11.62 -26.84 27.21
N LYS A 9 -11.67 -26.48 28.53
CA LYS A 9 -11.31 -25.14 29.00
C LYS A 9 -9.85 -24.78 28.70
N TYR A 10 -8.92 -25.70 28.87
CA TYR A 10 -7.50 -25.46 28.59
C TYR A 10 -7.21 -25.34 27.09
N ILE A 11 -7.92 -26.07 26.25
CA ILE A 11 -7.80 -25.97 24.77
C ILE A 11 -8.30 -24.60 24.30
N VAL A 12 -9.43 -24.10 24.81
CA VAL A 12 -9.97 -22.79 24.43
C VAL A 12 -9.07 -21.64 24.89
N ILE A 13 -8.51 -21.73 26.12
CA ILE A 13 -7.55 -20.72 26.63
C ILE A 13 -6.25 -20.77 25.82
N PHE A 14 -5.77 -21.96 25.43
CA PHE A 14 -4.55 -22.09 24.64
C PHE A 14 -4.73 -21.58 23.21
N MET A 15 -5.88 -21.78 22.56
CA MET A 15 -6.19 -21.19 21.25
C MET A 15 -6.34 -19.67 21.31
N ALA A 16 -6.91 -19.11 22.38
CA ALA A 16 -7.07 -17.66 22.53
C ALA A 16 -5.73 -16.92 22.68
N LEU A 17 -4.68 -17.58 23.20
CA LEU A 17 -3.35 -17.00 23.38
C LEU A 17 -2.54 -16.93 22.07
N PHE A 18 -2.88 -17.73 21.05
CA PHE A 18 -2.16 -17.73 19.77
C PHE A 18 -2.74 -16.81 18.70
N THR A 19 -3.99 -16.37 18.83
CA THR A 19 -4.64 -15.57 17.80
C THR A 19 -4.33 -14.07 17.85
N ASN A 20 -3.83 -13.55 18.99
CA ASN A 20 -3.64 -12.11 19.16
C ASN A 20 -2.27 -11.56 18.75
N ASN A 21 -1.25 -12.43 18.51
CA ASN A 21 0.11 -11.93 18.23
C ASN A 21 0.43 -11.70 16.74
N SER A 22 -0.28 -12.34 15.81
CA SER A 22 0.02 -12.21 14.39
C SER A 22 -0.47 -10.88 13.81
N TYR A 23 -1.68 -10.46 14.13
CA TYR A 23 -2.26 -9.22 13.61
C TYR A 23 -1.52 -7.98 14.14
N ALA A 24 -1.22 -7.93 15.43
CA ALA A 24 -0.49 -6.81 16.03
C ALA A 24 0.93 -6.64 15.47
N LYS A 25 1.59 -7.73 15.08
CA LYS A 25 2.94 -7.71 14.50
C LYS A 25 2.92 -7.16 13.06
N TYR A 26 1.91 -7.52 12.25
CA TYR A 26 1.76 -7.02 10.88
C TYR A 26 1.40 -5.52 10.87
N GLU A 27 0.46 -5.11 11.68
CA GLU A 27 0.04 -3.71 11.78
C GLU A 27 1.20 -2.80 12.20
N LYS A 28 2.00 -3.22 13.17
CA LYS A 28 3.18 -2.47 13.63
C LYS A 28 4.22 -2.35 12.52
N LEU A 29 4.49 -3.43 11.77
CA LEU A 29 5.47 -3.41 10.68
C LEU A 29 5.07 -2.46 9.56
N PHE A 30 3.82 -2.47 9.10
CA PHE A 30 3.37 -1.59 8.03
C PHE A 30 3.47 -0.11 8.41
N PHE A 31 2.98 0.26 9.57
CA PHE A 31 2.99 1.67 10.00
C PHE A 31 4.37 2.17 10.46
N ASP A 32 5.35 1.29 10.62
CA ASP A 32 6.75 1.65 10.86
C ASP A 32 7.53 1.87 9.54
N LEU A 33 6.94 1.53 8.40
CA LEU A 33 7.57 1.74 7.09
C LEU A 33 7.49 3.20 6.66
N ASN A 34 8.39 3.56 5.77
CA ASN A 34 8.38 4.83 5.08
C ASN A 34 8.72 4.61 3.59
N ILE A 35 8.34 5.57 2.77
CA ILE A 35 8.60 5.60 1.34
C ILE A 35 8.92 7.04 0.92
N LYS A 36 9.63 7.26 -0.17
CA LYS A 36 9.78 8.61 -0.73
C LYS A 36 8.63 8.91 -1.69
N ASP A 37 8.06 10.09 -1.60
CA ASP A 37 7.13 10.59 -2.61
C ASP A 37 7.87 10.88 -3.94
N ILE A 38 7.12 11.24 -4.97
CA ILE A 38 7.65 11.53 -6.31
C ILE A 38 8.62 12.72 -6.33
N ASN A 39 8.62 13.58 -5.31
CA ASN A 39 9.56 14.69 -5.14
C ASN A 39 10.74 14.31 -4.22
N GLY A 40 10.87 13.04 -3.80
CA GLY A 40 11.94 12.53 -2.93
C GLY A 40 11.74 12.79 -1.44
N LYS A 41 10.61 13.36 -1.01
CA LYS A 41 10.31 13.61 0.40
C LYS A 41 9.86 12.33 1.09
N VAL A 42 10.40 12.08 2.30
CA VAL A 42 10.02 10.90 3.09
C VAL A 42 8.58 11.01 3.59
N VAL A 43 7.82 9.96 3.36
CA VAL A 43 6.44 9.76 3.80
C VAL A 43 6.41 8.58 4.78
N ASN A 44 6.08 8.85 6.05
CA ASN A 44 5.91 7.82 7.07
C ASN A 44 4.47 7.30 7.04
N PHE A 45 4.29 5.98 7.02
CA PHE A 45 2.96 5.37 7.00
C PHE A 45 2.20 5.48 8.33
N SER A 46 2.89 5.79 9.42
CA SER A 46 2.25 6.03 10.72
C SER A 46 1.13 7.09 10.68
N LYS A 47 1.22 8.05 9.75
CA LYS A 47 0.19 9.08 9.56
C LYS A 47 -1.12 8.56 8.95
N TYR A 48 -1.10 7.35 8.40
CA TYR A 48 -2.26 6.72 7.77
C TYR A 48 -2.98 5.70 8.67
N LYS A 49 -2.64 5.64 9.96
CA LYS A 49 -3.38 4.83 10.93
C LYS A 49 -4.87 5.17 10.87
N ASN A 50 -5.71 4.13 10.96
CA ASN A 50 -7.19 4.24 10.87
C ASN A 50 -7.70 4.76 9.50
N LYS A 51 -6.90 4.65 8.43
CA LYS A 51 -7.30 4.95 7.07
C LYS A 51 -7.40 3.67 6.25
N THR A 52 -8.23 3.70 5.22
CA THR A 52 -8.23 2.66 4.18
C THR A 52 -7.14 3.01 3.17
N ILE A 53 -6.20 2.10 2.94
CA ILE A 53 -5.06 2.35 2.07
C ILE A 53 -5.14 1.41 0.87
N LEU A 54 -5.13 1.98 -0.33
CA LEU A 54 -5.02 1.26 -1.59
C LEU A 54 -3.63 1.54 -2.18
N ILE A 55 -2.81 0.50 -2.32
CA ILE A 55 -1.49 0.58 -2.92
C ILE A 55 -1.56 -0.04 -4.32
N VAL A 56 -1.12 0.69 -5.32
CA VAL A 56 -1.17 0.26 -6.72
C VAL A 56 0.18 0.48 -7.37
N ASN A 57 0.75 -0.57 -8.00
CA ASN A 57 1.87 -0.34 -8.90
C ASN A 57 1.35 0.25 -10.22
N VAL A 58 2.05 1.24 -10.74
CA VAL A 58 1.61 2.04 -11.88
C VAL A 58 2.72 2.21 -12.91
N ALA A 59 2.34 2.54 -14.14
CA ALA A 59 3.28 2.84 -15.22
C ALA A 59 2.65 3.76 -16.28
N SER A 60 3.44 4.66 -16.84
CA SER A 60 3.01 5.65 -17.82
C SER A 60 2.80 5.10 -19.23
N LYS A 61 3.45 3.97 -19.57
CA LYS A 61 3.41 3.35 -20.93
C LYS A 61 2.78 1.96 -20.91
N CYS A 62 1.73 1.77 -20.13
CA CYS A 62 1.02 0.51 -19.96
C CYS A 62 -0.31 0.53 -20.74
N GLY A 63 -0.76 -0.64 -21.24
CA GLY A 63 -2.10 -0.76 -21.82
C GLY A 63 -3.23 -0.43 -20.85
N PHE A 64 -2.95 -0.46 -19.55
CA PHE A 64 -3.90 -0.12 -18.48
C PHE A 64 -3.71 1.29 -17.92
N THR A 65 -2.90 2.15 -18.53
CA THR A 65 -2.62 3.51 -18.04
C THR A 65 -3.89 4.36 -17.91
N SER A 66 -4.92 4.11 -18.74
CA SER A 66 -6.22 4.78 -18.63
C SER A 66 -6.92 4.58 -17.28
N GLN A 67 -6.58 3.52 -16.52
CA GLN A 67 -7.13 3.29 -15.18
C GLN A 67 -6.72 4.37 -14.17
N TYR A 68 -5.78 5.24 -14.49
CA TYR A 68 -5.50 6.43 -13.68
C TYR A 68 -6.74 7.30 -13.49
N ASN A 69 -7.63 7.41 -14.50
CA ASN A 69 -8.89 8.14 -14.38
C ASN A 69 -9.79 7.53 -13.30
N ASP A 70 -9.95 6.21 -13.32
CA ASP A 70 -10.80 5.49 -12.37
C ASP A 70 -10.24 5.59 -10.94
N LEU A 71 -8.90 5.52 -10.81
CA LEU A 71 -8.23 5.69 -9.51
C LEU A 71 -8.39 7.11 -8.97
N GLN A 72 -8.29 8.14 -9.84
CA GLN A 72 -8.49 9.52 -9.42
C GLN A 72 -9.95 9.78 -9.03
N GLU A 73 -10.91 9.28 -9.79
CA GLU A 73 -12.33 9.36 -9.45
C GLU A 73 -12.62 8.67 -8.10
N LEU A 74 -12.09 7.46 -7.90
CA LEU A 74 -12.20 6.75 -6.63
C LEU A 74 -11.63 7.56 -5.47
N TYR A 75 -10.44 8.15 -5.68
CA TYR A 75 -9.81 8.99 -4.67
C TYR A 75 -10.67 10.21 -4.32
N ASP A 76 -11.18 10.93 -5.32
CA ASP A 76 -12.00 12.11 -5.12
C ASP A 76 -13.30 11.82 -4.36
N ASN A 77 -13.93 10.68 -4.64
CA ASN A 77 -15.17 10.25 -4.01
C ASN A 77 -15.00 9.79 -2.55
N TYR A 78 -13.79 9.33 -2.16
CA TYR A 78 -13.58 8.67 -0.86
C TYR A 78 -12.46 9.25 0.00
N LYS A 79 -11.64 10.20 -0.49
CA LYS A 79 -10.57 10.82 0.31
C LYS A 79 -11.09 11.48 1.59
N SER A 80 -12.25 12.13 1.53
CA SER A 80 -12.91 12.73 2.69
C SER A 80 -13.43 11.69 3.69
N LYS A 81 -13.66 10.45 3.23
CA LYS A 81 -14.07 9.31 4.05
C LYS A 81 -12.88 8.46 4.56
N GLY A 82 -11.67 8.92 4.30
CA GLY A 82 -10.44 8.31 4.83
C GLY A 82 -9.74 7.35 3.87
N LEU A 83 -10.07 7.34 2.58
CA LEU A 83 -9.30 6.61 1.59
C LEU A 83 -7.97 7.33 1.30
N ILE A 84 -6.90 6.55 1.29
CA ILE A 84 -5.57 6.94 0.81
C ILE A 84 -5.24 6.05 -0.38
N ILE A 85 -4.88 6.64 -1.51
CA ILE A 85 -4.32 5.91 -2.65
C ILE A 85 -2.84 6.25 -2.75
N ILE A 86 -2.01 5.22 -2.96
CA ILE A 86 -0.56 5.34 -3.13
C ILE A 86 -0.20 4.64 -4.45
N GLY A 87 0.16 5.43 -5.45
CA GLY A 87 0.70 4.92 -6.71
C GLY A 87 2.21 4.74 -6.61
N ILE A 88 2.69 3.53 -6.89
CA ILE A 88 4.12 3.19 -6.90
C ILE A 88 4.55 2.95 -8.35
N PRO A 89 5.25 3.91 -8.99
CA PRO A 89 5.81 3.70 -10.33
C PRO A 89 6.85 2.57 -10.31
N SER A 90 6.75 1.63 -11.25
CA SER A 90 7.70 0.53 -11.35
C SER A 90 8.02 0.18 -12.80
N ASN A 91 9.32 0.14 -13.13
CA ASN A 91 9.80 -0.23 -14.46
C ASN A 91 9.99 -1.75 -14.66
N GLN A 92 9.62 -2.56 -13.66
CA GLN A 92 9.85 -4.01 -13.68
C GLN A 92 8.87 -4.81 -14.56
N PHE A 93 7.86 -4.16 -15.12
CA PHE A 93 6.84 -4.77 -15.95
C PHE A 93 7.01 -4.29 -17.39
N GLY A 94 7.82 -5.04 -18.18
CA GLY A 94 8.05 -4.76 -19.59
C GLY A 94 8.73 -3.42 -19.89
N GLY A 95 9.41 -2.78 -18.91
CA GLY A 95 10.04 -1.48 -19.10
C GLY A 95 9.03 -0.33 -19.33
N GLN A 96 7.82 -0.46 -18.81
CA GLN A 96 6.71 0.46 -19.10
C GLN A 96 6.74 1.76 -18.27
N GLU A 97 7.73 1.92 -17.38
CA GLU A 97 7.96 3.17 -16.62
C GLU A 97 9.43 3.64 -16.75
N PRO A 98 9.89 3.98 -17.96
CA PRO A 98 11.30 4.34 -18.19
C PRO A 98 11.64 5.76 -17.74
N GLY A 99 10.63 6.63 -17.54
CA GLY A 99 10.82 8.04 -17.22
C GLY A 99 11.49 8.29 -15.87
N THR A 100 11.99 9.51 -15.69
CA THR A 100 12.42 10.05 -14.40
C THR A 100 11.19 10.37 -13.53
N GLU A 101 11.39 10.56 -12.23
CA GLU A 101 10.32 10.96 -11.30
C GLU A 101 9.62 12.25 -11.75
N SER A 102 10.38 13.23 -12.29
CA SER A 102 9.80 14.47 -12.82
C SER A 102 8.91 14.21 -14.03
N GLU A 103 9.37 13.40 -14.99
CA GLU A 103 8.58 13.05 -16.18
C GLU A 103 7.32 12.27 -15.83
N ILE A 104 7.40 11.35 -14.86
CA ILE A 104 6.25 10.59 -14.36
C ILE A 104 5.24 11.53 -13.70
N LYS A 105 5.71 12.43 -12.85
CA LYS A 105 4.88 13.41 -12.17
C LYS A 105 4.13 14.28 -13.19
N ASP A 106 4.86 14.89 -14.12
CA ASP A 106 4.29 15.73 -15.15
C ASP A 106 3.26 14.98 -16.00
N PHE A 107 3.57 13.73 -16.38
CA PHE A 107 2.66 12.85 -17.12
C PHE A 107 1.35 12.61 -16.35
N CYS A 108 1.43 12.27 -15.07
CA CYS A 108 0.27 12.00 -14.23
C CYS A 108 -0.58 13.24 -13.98
N GLU A 109 0.06 14.39 -13.70
CA GLU A 109 -0.63 15.64 -13.44
C GLU A 109 -1.31 16.18 -14.71
N VAL A 110 -0.61 16.21 -15.84
CA VAL A 110 -1.11 16.83 -17.09
C VAL A 110 -2.18 15.96 -17.75
N ASN A 111 -2.00 14.62 -17.78
CA ASN A 111 -2.91 13.76 -18.55
C ASN A 111 -4.09 13.24 -17.72
N PHE A 112 -3.96 13.14 -16.40
CA PHE A 112 -4.94 12.47 -15.53
C PHE A 112 -5.33 13.30 -14.31
N ASN A 113 -4.76 14.50 -14.12
CA ASN A 113 -5.01 15.35 -12.94
C ASN A 113 -4.81 14.61 -11.61
N ILE A 114 -3.81 13.73 -11.53
CA ILE A 114 -3.57 12.89 -10.33
C ILE A 114 -3.25 13.79 -9.13
N THR A 115 -4.00 13.58 -8.05
CA THR A 115 -3.82 14.29 -6.78
C THR A 115 -3.58 13.37 -5.59
N PHE A 116 -3.70 12.07 -5.77
CA PHE A 116 -3.29 11.10 -4.76
C PHE A 116 -1.75 10.96 -4.71
N LEU A 117 -1.24 10.33 -3.65
CA LEU A 117 0.19 10.18 -3.43
C LEU A 117 0.83 9.32 -4.53
N MET A 118 1.75 9.91 -5.28
CA MET A 118 2.69 9.19 -6.13
C MET A 118 4.03 9.09 -5.42
N THR A 119 4.66 7.92 -5.47
CA THR A 119 5.99 7.69 -4.88
C THR A 119 7.09 7.85 -5.93
N SER A 120 8.35 7.93 -5.48
CA SER A 120 9.50 7.67 -6.33
C SER A 120 9.37 6.28 -6.96
N LYS A 121 10.12 6.00 -8.00
CA LYS A 121 10.18 4.68 -8.65
C LYS A 121 10.78 3.65 -7.72
N TYR A 122 10.13 2.48 -7.61
CA TYR A 122 10.61 1.37 -6.80
C TYR A 122 10.50 0.03 -7.51
N ASP A 123 11.35 -0.89 -7.08
CA ASP A 123 11.14 -2.30 -7.33
C ASP A 123 10.01 -2.80 -6.43
N VAL A 124 9.04 -3.48 -7.02
CA VAL A 124 7.83 -4.00 -6.33
C VAL A 124 7.77 -5.53 -6.35
N LYS A 125 8.76 -6.17 -6.98
CA LYS A 125 8.93 -7.62 -7.00
C LYS A 125 10.41 -8.02 -6.95
N GLY A 126 10.69 -9.24 -6.49
CA GLY A 126 12.05 -9.77 -6.33
C GLY A 126 12.70 -9.37 -5.02
N GLU A 127 13.98 -9.69 -4.87
CA GLU A 127 14.73 -9.54 -3.62
C GLU A 127 14.90 -8.07 -3.17
N ASN A 128 14.94 -7.15 -4.13
CA ASN A 128 15.10 -5.72 -3.87
C ASN A 128 13.77 -4.96 -3.78
N ALA A 129 12.64 -5.67 -3.77
CA ALA A 129 11.34 -5.04 -3.67
C ALA A 129 11.20 -4.21 -2.39
N HIS A 130 10.59 -3.03 -2.53
CA HIS A 130 10.26 -2.21 -1.37
C HIS A 130 9.33 -3.00 -0.43
N PRO A 131 9.52 -2.96 0.89
CA PRO A 131 8.78 -3.80 1.84
C PRO A 131 7.28 -3.45 2.01
N VAL A 132 6.80 -2.45 1.30
CA VAL A 132 5.37 -2.03 1.27
C VAL A 132 4.53 -2.96 0.44
#